data_32f705ca391c5a0d53ff551bf18f82ad
#
_entry.id   32f705ca391c5a0d53ff551bf18f82ad
#
_cell.length_a   1.000
_cell.length_b   1.000
_cell.length_c   1.000
_cell.angle_alpha   90.00
_cell.angle_beta   90.00
_cell.angle_gamma   90.00
#
_symmetry.space_group_name_H-M   'P 1'
#
loop_
_entity.id
_entity.type
_entity.pdbx_description
1 polymer ?
#
loop_
_entity_poly.entity_id
_entity_poly.type
_entity_poly.pdbx_seq_one_letter_code
_entity_poly.pdbx_strand_id
1 'polypeptide(L)'
;MAAATLALAACGFADMRAPLPEFMRAKMPDPLPPEPPPDVKRLMRENLEQVFTAASQPTRVRVSVPRHEPSGVNWTACVMADLNSVMGKPLGTQTYRLTVAGNTIIDRRRVEDEDNCASESYEPI
;
A
#
# COMPACT_ATOMS: atom_id res chain seq x y z
N MET A 1 43.91 13.78 50.14
CA MET A 1 44.32 14.70 49.08
C MET A 1 44.04 14.27 47.70
N ALA A 2 43.33 13.21 47.50
CA ALA A 2 43.04 12.73 46.15
C ALA A 2 41.53 12.80 45.82
N ALA A 3 40.84 13.67 46.48
CA ALA A 3 39.37 13.71 46.35
C ALA A 3 38.84 14.59 45.22
N ALA A 4 39.70 15.33 44.54
CA ALA A 4 39.28 16.33 43.62
C ALA A 4 38.98 15.78 42.20
N THR A 5 39.42 14.59 41.91
CA THR A 5 39.33 14.09 40.53
C THR A 5 38.06 13.32 40.22
N LEU A 6 37.29 12.97 41.18
CA LEU A 6 36.11 12.15 40.98
C LEU A 6 34.88 12.95 40.51
N ALA A 7 34.87 14.24 40.71
CA ALA A 7 33.72 15.04 40.33
C ALA A 7 33.56 15.22 38.79
N LEU A 8 34.64 15.12 38.07
CA LEU A 8 34.65 15.31 36.61
C LEU A 8 34.02 14.15 35.87
N ALA A 9 34.14 12.95 36.40
CA ALA A 9 33.54 11.81 35.75
C ALA A 9 32.01 11.81 35.79
N ALA A 10 31.46 12.39 36.84
CA ALA A 10 30.01 12.46 36.96
C ALA A 10 29.36 13.39 35.93
N CYS A 11 30.07 14.42 35.53
CA CYS A 11 29.56 15.38 34.56
C CYS A 11 29.48 14.76 33.17
N GLY A 12 30.42 13.90 32.83
CA GLY A 12 30.38 13.22 31.53
C GLY A 12 29.20 12.30 31.36
N PHE A 13 28.82 11.63 32.42
CA PHE A 13 27.66 10.73 32.36
C PHE A 13 26.33 11.48 32.27
N ALA A 14 26.25 12.65 32.85
CA ALA A 14 25.05 13.46 32.77
C ALA A 14 24.78 13.92 31.35
N ASP A 15 25.83 14.21 30.60
CA ASP A 15 25.70 14.65 29.22
C ASP A 15 25.18 13.54 28.30
N MET A 16 25.50 12.29 28.61
CA MET A 16 25.03 11.16 27.82
C MET A 16 23.52 10.91 27.99
N ARG A 17 22.96 11.37 29.07
CA ARG A 17 21.53 11.24 29.33
C ARG A 17 20.73 12.46 28.88
N ALA A 18 21.40 13.50 28.47
CA ALA A 18 20.74 14.68 27.99
C ALA A 18 19.98 14.38 26.70
N PRO A 19 18.83 15.02 26.46
CA PRO A 19 18.14 14.89 25.21
C PRO A 19 19.03 15.37 24.07
N LEU A 20 18.84 14.79 22.90
CA LEU A 20 19.61 15.15 21.74
C LEU A 20 19.46 16.62 21.42
N PRO A 21 20.57 17.30 21.07
CA PRO A 21 20.51 18.70 20.67
C PRO A 21 19.58 18.90 19.47
N GLU A 22 19.04 20.08 19.35
CA GLU A 22 18.11 20.42 18.28
C GLU A 22 18.68 20.17 16.89
N PHE A 23 19.99 20.44 16.68
CA PHE A 23 20.58 20.24 15.37
C PHE A 23 20.64 18.76 14.99
N MET A 24 20.71 17.87 15.95
CA MET A 24 20.68 16.42 15.68
C MET A 24 19.26 15.93 15.43
N ARG A 25 18.28 16.56 16.06
CA ARG A 25 16.87 16.25 15.78
C ARG A 25 16.47 16.68 14.39
N ALA A 26 17.00 17.78 13.91
CA ALA A 26 16.71 18.27 12.57
C ALA A 26 17.23 17.35 11.47
N LYS A 27 18.22 16.52 11.78
CA LYS A 27 18.74 15.53 10.83
C LYS A 27 17.92 14.27 10.77
N MET A 28 17.07 14.02 11.76
CA MET A 28 16.13 12.93 11.72
C MET A 28 14.87 13.43 11.05
N PRO A 29 14.56 12.95 9.84
CA PRO A 29 13.33 13.36 9.20
C PRO A 29 12.15 12.90 10.06
N ASP A 30 11.17 13.78 10.23
CA ASP A 30 9.93 13.36 10.81
C ASP A 30 9.35 12.23 9.96
N PRO A 31 8.67 11.25 10.58
CA PRO A 31 8.01 10.24 9.79
C PRO A 31 7.06 10.93 8.82
N LEU A 32 7.19 10.59 7.54
CA LEU A 32 6.31 11.13 6.51
C LEU A 32 4.87 10.79 6.89
N PRO A 33 3.95 11.74 6.72
CA PRO A 33 2.55 11.43 6.93
C PRO A 33 2.16 10.26 6.03
N PRO A 34 1.32 9.34 6.50
CA PRO A 34 0.89 8.22 5.68
C PRO A 34 0.24 8.76 4.41
N GLU A 35 0.63 8.20 3.28
CA GLU A 35 0.00 8.55 2.02
C GLU A 35 -1.49 8.21 2.09
N PRO A 36 -2.35 9.07 1.55
CA PRO A 36 -3.76 8.71 1.46
C PRO A 36 -3.93 7.50 0.55
N PRO A 37 -4.91 6.63 0.83
CA PRO A 37 -5.16 5.49 -0.03
C PRO A 37 -5.52 5.95 -1.45
N PRO A 38 -5.08 5.22 -2.47
CA PRO A 38 -5.40 5.57 -3.84
C PRO A 38 -6.90 5.40 -4.12
N ASP A 39 -7.41 6.21 -5.04
CA ASP A 39 -8.77 6.06 -5.52
C ASP A 39 -8.82 4.94 -6.57
N VAL A 40 -8.99 3.73 -6.08
CA VAL A 40 -8.97 2.53 -6.93
C VAL A 40 -10.14 2.53 -7.92
N LYS A 41 -11.29 3.05 -7.52
CA LYS A 41 -12.45 3.13 -8.41
C LYS A 41 -12.15 3.97 -9.64
N ARG A 42 -11.53 5.12 -9.44
CA ARG A 42 -11.13 5.99 -10.54
C ARG A 42 -10.07 5.34 -11.41
N LEU A 43 -9.06 4.75 -10.77
CA LEU A 43 -8.00 4.04 -11.49
C LEU A 43 -8.56 2.93 -12.35
N MET A 44 -9.53 2.19 -11.86
CA MET A 44 -10.17 1.14 -12.62
C MET A 44 -10.95 1.70 -13.81
N ARG A 45 -11.72 2.76 -13.61
CA ARG A 45 -12.47 3.38 -14.71
C ARG A 45 -11.57 3.88 -15.81
N GLU A 46 -10.38 4.39 -15.44
CA GLU A 46 -9.42 4.92 -16.41
C GLU A 46 -8.58 3.83 -17.08
N ASN A 47 -8.46 2.66 -16.47
CA ASN A 47 -7.52 1.61 -16.89
C ASN A 47 -8.19 0.24 -17.08
N LEU A 48 -9.47 0.20 -17.39
CA LEU A 48 -10.18 -1.06 -17.57
C LEU A 48 -9.52 -1.95 -18.63
N GLU A 49 -9.03 -1.36 -19.69
CA GLU A 49 -8.38 -2.11 -20.76
C GLU A 49 -7.04 -2.69 -20.35
N GLN A 50 -6.36 -2.07 -19.40
CA GLN A 50 -5.09 -2.58 -18.88
C GLN A 50 -5.30 -3.75 -17.91
N VAL A 51 -6.35 -3.70 -17.14
CA VAL A 51 -6.65 -4.75 -16.17
C VAL A 51 -7.36 -5.91 -16.84
N PHE A 52 -8.31 -5.61 -17.69
CA PHE A 52 -9.04 -6.61 -18.47
C PHE A 52 -8.77 -6.39 -19.95
N THR A 53 -8.52 -7.46 -20.66
CA THR A 53 -8.36 -7.35 -22.12
C THR A 53 -9.68 -6.91 -22.75
N ALA A 54 -9.61 -6.15 -23.83
CA ALA A 54 -10.81 -5.69 -24.54
C ALA A 54 -11.72 -6.86 -24.96
N ALA A 55 -11.13 -8.04 -25.17
CA ALA A 55 -11.86 -9.23 -25.52
C ALA A 55 -12.71 -9.80 -24.39
N SER A 56 -12.44 -9.41 -23.16
CA SER A 56 -13.12 -9.96 -21.98
C SER A 56 -14.45 -9.28 -21.65
N GLN A 57 -14.70 -8.09 -22.16
CA GLN A 57 -15.94 -7.35 -21.95
C GLN A 57 -16.36 -7.36 -20.46
N PRO A 58 -15.58 -6.72 -19.58
CA PRO A 58 -15.87 -6.79 -18.17
C PRO A 58 -17.21 -6.11 -17.83
N THR A 59 -17.99 -6.76 -16.99
CA THR A 59 -19.24 -6.22 -16.46
C THR A 59 -19.24 -6.37 -14.95
N ARG A 60 -20.03 -5.57 -14.27
CA ARG A 60 -20.16 -5.60 -12.81
C ARG A 60 -18.80 -5.48 -12.13
N VAL A 61 -17.97 -4.59 -12.63
CA VAL A 61 -16.65 -4.35 -12.06
C VAL A 61 -16.80 -3.73 -10.67
N ARG A 62 -16.13 -4.34 -9.72
CA ARG A 62 -16.16 -3.91 -8.34
C ARG A 62 -14.79 -4.05 -7.72
N VAL A 63 -14.48 -3.19 -6.76
CA VAL A 63 -13.16 -3.13 -6.16
C VAL A 63 -13.24 -3.22 -4.65
N SER A 64 -12.20 -3.76 -4.05
CA SER A 64 -12.05 -3.77 -2.59
C SER A 64 -11.42 -2.48 -2.11
N VAL A 65 -11.46 -2.27 -0.80
CA VAL A 65 -10.74 -1.18 -0.16
C VAL A 65 -9.23 -1.42 -0.36
N PRO A 66 -8.47 -0.41 -0.78
CA PRO A 66 -7.02 -0.57 -0.91
C PRO A 66 -6.38 -0.80 0.45
N ARG A 67 -5.38 -1.68 0.47
CA ARG A 67 -4.60 -2.00 1.65
C ARG A 67 -3.13 -1.70 1.41
N HIS A 68 -2.48 -1.15 2.40
CA HIS A 68 -1.05 -0.88 2.31
C HIS A 68 -0.28 -2.19 2.42
N GLU A 69 0.74 -2.37 1.57
CA GLU A 69 1.61 -3.52 1.68
C GLU A 69 2.44 -3.47 2.96
N PRO A 70 2.53 -4.59 3.71
CA PRO A 70 3.29 -4.60 4.96
C PRO A 70 4.77 -4.31 4.78
N SER A 71 5.35 -4.68 3.65
CA SER A 71 6.79 -4.60 3.40
C SER A 71 7.17 -3.51 2.42
N GLY A 72 6.23 -2.68 1.97
CA GLY A 72 6.50 -1.72 0.92
C GLY A 72 5.71 -0.44 1.05
N VAL A 73 5.90 0.44 0.09
CA VAL A 73 5.20 1.73 -0.01
C VAL A 73 3.98 1.66 -0.91
N ASN A 74 3.76 0.51 -1.53
CA ASN A 74 2.69 0.33 -2.48
C ASN A 74 1.39 -0.07 -1.80
N TRP A 75 0.31 0.06 -2.54
CA TRP A 75 -1.01 -0.36 -2.11
C TRP A 75 -1.48 -1.54 -2.94
N THR A 76 -2.29 -2.40 -2.36
CA THR A 76 -2.92 -3.51 -3.07
C THR A 76 -4.42 -3.38 -2.97
N ALA A 77 -5.10 -3.83 -4.01
CA ALA A 77 -6.55 -3.89 -4.02
C ALA A 77 -7.00 -5.10 -4.84
N CYS A 78 -8.11 -5.66 -4.46
CA CYS A 78 -8.72 -6.73 -5.22
C CYS A 78 -9.78 -6.16 -6.15
N VAL A 79 -9.86 -6.65 -7.36
CA VAL A 79 -10.86 -6.28 -8.35
C VAL A 79 -11.57 -7.52 -8.82
N MET A 80 -12.87 -7.46 -8.87
CA MET A 80 -13.71 -8.57 -9.29
C MET A 80 -14.61 -8.11 -10.42
N ALA A 81 -14.75 -8.92 -11.45
CA ALA A 81 -15.60 -8.61 -12.57
C ALA A 81 -16.12 -9.89 -13.20
N ASP A 82 -17.29 -9.78 -13.82
CA ASP A 82 -17.84 -10.84 -14.65
C ASP A 82 -17.30 -10.64 -16.07
N LEU A 83 -16.65 -11.65 -16.61
CA LEU A 83 -16.00 -11.57 -17.90
C LEU A 83 -16.71 -12.43 -18.92
N ASN A 84 -16.72 -11.95 -20.16
CA ASN A 84 -17.20 -12.71 -21.30
C ASN A 84 -16.07 -12.86 -22.31
N SER A 85 -16.08 -13.97 -23.03
CA SER A 85 -15.13 -14.18 -24.13
C SER A 85 -15.47 -13.27 -25.31
N VAL A 86 -14.57 -13.20 -26.29
CA VAL A 86 -14.79 -12.48 -27.56
C VAL A 86 -16.09 -12.91 -28.21
N MET A 87 -16.44 -14.19 -28.07
CA MET A 87 -17.63 -14.77 -28.67
C MET A 87 -18.89 -14.53 -27.83
N GLY A 88 -18.80 -13.75 -26.76
CA GLY A 88 -19.94 -13.49 -25.88
C GLY A 88 -20.21 -14.61 -24.88
N LYS A 89 -19.35 -15.59 -24.77
CA LYS A 89 -19.51 -16.71 -23.87
C LYS A 89 -19.12 -16.29 -22.45
N PRO A 90 -19.97 -16.50 -21.43
CA PRO A 90 -19.60 -16.11 -20.07
C PRO A 90 -18.41 -16.93 -19.57
N LEU A 91 -17.39 -16.24 -19.06
CA LEU A 91 -16.21 -16.85 -18.44
C LEU A 91 -16.34 -16.92 -16.92
N GLY A 92 -17.42 -16.37 -16.36
CA GLY A 92 -17.64 -16.31 -14.94
C GLY A 92 -16.97 -15.11 -14.29
N THR A 93 -17.04 -15.08 -12.97
CA THR A 93 -16.44 -14.01 -12.19
C THR A 93 -14.96 -14.29 -12.00
N GLN A 94 -14.13 -13.30 -12.32
CA GLN A 94 -12.68 -13.36 -12.17
C GLN A 94 -12.22 -12.31 -11.17
N THR A 95 -11.22 -12.66 -10.40
CA THR A 95 -10.65 -11.77 -9.39
C THR A 95 -9.20 -11.51 -9.69
N TYR A 96 -8.80 -10.25 -9.63
CA TYR A 96 -7.42 -9.83 -9.83
C TYR A 96 -6.95 -9.05 -8.62
N ARG A 97 -5.68 -9.21 -8.28
CA ARG A 97 -5.02 -8.36 -7.30
C ARG A 97 -4.19 -7.33 -8.05
N LEU A 98 -4.43 -6.08 -7.74
CA LEU A 98 -3.70 -4.96 -8.31
C LEU A 98 -2.67 -4.47 -7.30
N THR A 99 -1.51 -4.09 -7.80
CA THR A 99 -0.53 -3.34 -7.02
C THR A 99 -0.50 -1.92 -7.57
N VAL A 100 -0.66 -0.96 -6.69
CA VAL A 100 -0.77 0.45 -7.04
C VAL A 100 0.35 1.22 -6.37
N ALA A 101 1.11 1.96 -7.17
CA ALA A 101 2.14 2.87 -6.69
C ALA A 101 1.69 4.29 -7.01
N GLY A 102 1.40 5.08 -5.95
CA GLY A 102 0.83 6.40 -6.15
C GLY A 102 -0.54 6.33 -6.84
N ASN A 103 -0.61 6.84 -8.05
CA ASN A 103 -1.82 6.81 -8.87
C ASN A 103 -1.68 5.91 -10.10
N THR A 104 -0.76 4.96 -10.06
CA THR A 104 -0.46 4.11 -11.19
C THR A 104 -0.58 2.65 -10.80
N ILE A 105 -1.27 1.88 -11.62
CA ILE A 105 -1.32 0.43 -11.48
C ILE A 105 -0.03 -0.12 -12.07
N ILE A 106 0.80 -0.73 -11.22
CA ILE A 106 2.12 -1.24 -11.64
C ILE A 106 2.13 -2.74 -11.84
N ASP A 107 1.15 -3.45 -11.30
CA ASP A 107 1.06 -4.89 -11.48
C ASP A 107 -0.39 -5.34 -11.35
N ARG A 108 -0.70 -6.44 -12.00
CA ARG A 108 -1.97 -7.13 -11.87
C ARG A 108 -1.71 -8.63 -11.87
N ARG A 109 -2.44 -9.35 -11.05
CA ARG A 109 -2.30 -10.79 -10.98
C ARG A 109 -3.67 -11.41 -10.76
N ARG A 110 -3.99 -12.41 -11.55
CA ARG A 110 -5.19 -13.19 -11.31
C ARG A 110 -4.99 -13.98 -10.02
N VAL A 111 -5.99 -13.96 -9.15
CA VAL A 111 -5.94 -14.68 -7.89
C VAL A 111 -6.98 -15.79 -7.88
N GLU A 112 -6.63 -16.86 -7.18
CA GLU A 112 -7.51 -17.98 -7.00
C GLU A 112 -8.23 -17.90 -5.65
N ASP A 113 -9.15 -18.81 -5.40
CA ASP A 113 -10.02 -18.78 -4.23
C ASP A 113 -9.28 -18.83 -2.89
N GLU A 114 -8.03 -19.22 -2.90
CA GLU A 114 -7.20 -19.32 -1.71
C GLU A 114 -6.65 -17.98 -1.23
N ASP A 115 -6.81 -16.94 -2.04
CA ASP A 115 -6.28 -15.64 -1.71
C ASP A 115 -7.25 -14.84 -0.83
N ASN A 116 -6.70 -13.88 -0.08
CA ASN A 116 -7.48 -13.05 0.83
C ASN A 116 -8.52 -12.18 0.14
N CYS A 117 -8.50 -12.11 -1.17
CA CYS A 117 -9.47 -11.34 -1.94
C CYS A 117 -10.91 -11.81 -1.75
N ALA A 118 -11.11 -13.08 -1.43
CA ALA A 118 -12.46 -13.60 -1.21
C ALA A 118 -13.14 -13.03 0.03
N SER A 119 -12.35 -12.60 1.02
CA SER A 119 -12.88 -12.06 2.28
C SER A 119 -13.00 -10.53 2.29
N GLU A 120 -12.65 -9.88 1.19
CA GLU A 120 -12.75 -8.42 1.10
C GLU A 120 -14.17 -7.96 0.81
N SER A 121 -14.47 -6.74 1.23
CA SER A 121 -15.72 -6.08 0.86
C SER A 121 -15.53 -5.33 -0.44
N TYR A 122 -16.46 -5.49 -1.36
CA TYR A 122 -16.36 -4.90 -2.69
C TYR A 122 -17.41 -3.81 -2.89
N GLU A 123 -17.03 -2.79 -3.65
CA GLU A 123 -17.92 -1.72 -4.06
C GLU A 123 -17.86 -1.57 -5.58
N PRO A 124 -19.00 -1.31 -6.25
CA PRO A 124 -18.99 -1.07 -7.69
C PRO A 124 -18.21 0.21 -8.02
N ILE A 125 -17.56 0.20 -9.17
CA ILE A 125 -16.82 1.37 -9.62
C ILE A 125 -17.71 2.49 -10.16
#